data_f920bf3d528d34ebf65c4d752c8bd12c
#
_entry.id   f920bf3d528d34ebf65c4d752c8bd12c
#
_cell.length_a   1.000
_cell.length_b   1.000
_cell.length_c   1.000
_cell.angle_alpha   90.00
_cell.angle_beta   90.00
_cell.angle_gamma   90.00
#
_symmetry.space_group_name_H-M   'P 1'
#
loop_
_entity.id
_entity.type
_entity.pdbx_description
1 polymer ?
#
loop_
_entity_poly.entity_id
_entity_poly.type
_entity_poly.pdbx_seq_one_letter_code
_entity_poly.pdbx_strand_id
1 'polypeptide(L)'
;MSVDRRRVRALARRLERHFGELRPPRASDPLDELILTVQSQHTSDLNAERAFGLLRGRYPTWDEVVRAPTGELADTIRSGGLANTKAARIQAILREIHVREGRYDLSSLRARSDAEIAEYLSSLPGVGPKTVAVVMAFAFGRETIPVDTHVHRVATRLGLVPKTSAERAQRLLEELVPDELKTPMHVGMIRLGREICKAGRPRCEDCPLFELCPTGPVVLGVARRS
;
A
#
# COMPACT_ATOMS: atom_id res chain seq x y z
N MET A 1 -15.39 -15.02 17.33
CA MET A 1 -16.44 -14.90 16.29
C MET A 1 -15.72 -14.97 14.94
N SER A 2 -16.03 -15.98 14.14
CA SER A 2 -15.53 -16.08 12.76
C SER A 2 -16.04 -14.88 11.97
N VAL A 3 -15.14 -14.10 11.38
CA VAL A 3 -15.52 -12.98 10.49
C VAL A 3 -16.02 -13.60 9.19
N ASP A 4 -17.30 -13.42 8.89
CA ASP A 4 -17.94 -13.94 7.69
C ASP A 4 -17.67 -12.99 6.49
N ARG A 5 -17.48 -13.57 5.31
CA ARG A 5 -17.39 -12.86 4.02
C ARG A 5 -18.59 -11.95 3.74
N ARG A 6 -19.77 -12.27 4.28
CA ARG A 6 -20.97 -11.39 4.22
C ARG A 6 -20.71 -10.05 4.90
N ARG A 7 -20.04 -10.06 6.06
CA ARG A 7 -19.69 -8.84 6.77
C ARG A 7 -18.66 -8.01 5.99
N VAL A 8 -17.66 -8.65 5.37
CA VAL A 8 -16.70 -7.97 4.50
C VAL A 8 -17.41 -7.25 3.35
N ARG A 9 -18.36 -7.92 2.67
CA ARG A 9 -19.17 -7.30 1.60
C ARG A 9 -20.02 -6.13 2.11
N ALA A 10 -20.55 -6.22 3.33
CA ALA A 10 -21.31 -5.12 3.92
C ALA A 10 -20.42 -3.90 4.23
N LEU A 11 -19.21 -4.13 4.74
CA LEU A 11 -18.21 -3.08 4.98
C LEU A 11 -17.80 -2.41 3.67
N ALA A 12 -17.49 -3.18 2.63
CA ALA A 12 -17.09 -2.67 1.32
C ALA A 12 -18.17 -1.75 0.72
N ARG A 13 -19.44 -2.21 0.71
CA ARG A 13 -20.59 -1.40 0.21
C ARG A 13 -20.76 -0.09 0.99
N ARG A 14 -20.54 -0.07 2.30
CA ARG A 14 -20.66 1.15 3.10
C ARG A 14 -19.50 2.12 2.83
N LEU A 15 -18.29 1.60 2.65
CA LEU A 15 -17.14 2.41 2.26
C LEU A 15 -17.35 3.05 0.88
N GLU A 16 -17.79 2.26 -0.10
CA GLU A 16 -18.06 2.75 -1.44
C GLU A 16 -19.20 3.79 -1.48
N ARG A 17 -20.28 3.56 -0.72
CA ARG A 17 -21.37 4.54 -0.59
C ARG A 17 -20.89 5.88 0.01
N HIS A 18 -19.97 5.83 0.96
CA HIS A 18 -19.48 7.02 1.65
C HIS A 18 -18.41 7.77 0.86
N PHE A 19 -17.51 7.04 0.22
CA PHE A 19 -16.34 7.60 -0.44
C PHE A 19 -16.47 7.69 -1.97
N GLY A 20 -17.49 7.09 -2.56
CA GLY A 20 -17.60 6.90 -4.00
C GLY A 20 -16.74 5.75 -4.51
N GLU A 21 -16.38 5.78 -5.79
CA GLU A 21 -15.60 4.73 -6.42
C GLU A 21 -14.25 4.51 -5.71
N LEU A 22 -14.01 3.25 -5.32
CA LEU A 22 -12.81 2.81 -4.58
C LEU A 22 -11.85 2.03 -5.51
N ARG A 23 -11.60 2.57 -6.69
CA ARG A 23 -10.62 2.00 -7.62
C ARG A 23 -9.29 2.74 -7.53
N PRO A 24 -8.17 2.06 -7.77
CA PRO A 24 -6.89 2.73 -7.92
C PRO A 24 -6.94 3.64 -9.14
N PRO A 25 -6.13 4.72 -9.16
CA PRO A 25 -5.84 5.41 -10.40
C PRO A 25 -5.29 4.41 -11.42
N ARG A 26 -5.31 4.77 -12.73
CA ARG A 26 -4.85 3.90 -13.83
C ARG A 26 -3.56 3.16 -13.47
N ALA A 27 -3.47 1.90 -13.93
CA ALA A 27 -2.26 1.10 -13.75
C ALA A 27 -1.02 1.89 -14.18
N SER A 28 -0.12 2.11 -13.23
CA SER A 28 1.17 2.76 -13.44
C SER A 28 2.13 1.81 -14.17
N ASP A 29 3.22 2.36 -14.69
CA ASP A 29 4.35 1.53 -15.09
C ASP A 29 4.87 0.75 -13.88
N PRO A 30 5.14 -0.56 -13.99
CA PRO A 30 5.52 -1.38 -12.84
C PRO A 30 6.81 -0.95 -12.16
N LEU A 31 7.77 -0.43 -12.91
CA LEU A 31 9.02 0.06 -12.34
C LEU A 31 8.82 1.41 -11.65
N ASP A 32 8.05 2.31 -12.27
CA ASP A 32 7.69 3.60 -11.67
C ASP A 32 6.94 3.37 -10.35
N GLU A 33 5.97 2.46 -10.31
CA GLU A 33 5.21 2.11 -9.11
C GLU A 33 6.11 1.53 -8.01
N LEU A 34 7.03 0.64 -8.37
CA LEU A 34 7.98 0.08 -7.42
C LEU A 34 8.85 1.18 -6.78
N ILE A 35 9.41 2.06 -7.58
CA ILE A 35 10.28 3.14 -7.09
C ILE A 35 9.48 4.17 -6.29
N LEU A 36 8.27 4.53 -6.72
CA LEU A 36 7.36 5.40 -5.96
C LEU A 36 7.01 4.77 -4.60
N THR A 37 6.71 3.48 -4.58
CA THR A 37 6.42 2.75 -3.34
C THR A 37 7.63 2.70 -2.40
N VAL A 38 8.84 2.54 -2.91
CA VAL A 38 10.08 2.67 -2.12
C VAL A 38 10.21 4.09 -1.55
N GLN A 39 9.90 5.11 -2.34
CA GLN A 39 9.89 6.51 -1.89
C GLN A 39 8.85 6.75 -0.78
N SER A 40 7.70 6.07 -0.81
CA SER A 40 6.64 6.22 0.19
C SER A 40 6.95 5.60 1.56
N GLN A 41 8.00 4.80 1.68
CA GLN A 41 8.39 4.21 2.97
C GLN A 41 8.75 5.30 3.99
N HIS A 42 8.12 5.26 5.17
CA HIS A 42 8.35 6.21 6.28
C HIS A 42 8.17 7.69 5.91
N THR A 43 7.25 8.00 5.01
CA THR A 43 6.87 9.38 4.67
C THR A 43 5.40 9.47 4.26
N SER A 44 4.89 10.69 4.04
CA SER A 44 3.55 10.88 3.49
C SER A 44 3.54 10.65 1.96
N ASP A 45 2.39 10.28 1.41
CA ASP A 45 2.24 10.09 -0.04
C ASP A 45 2.59 11.37 -0.80
N LEU A 46 2.15 12.53 -0.33
CA LEU A 46 2.48 13.83 -0.93
C LEU A 46 3.99 14.07 -1.05
N ASN A 47 4.73 13.74 0.01
CA ASN A 47 6.19 13.87 0.00
C ASN A 47 6.85 12.84 -0.92
N ALA A 48 6.31 11.62 -0.98
CA ALA A 48 6.79 10.57 -1.87
C ALA A 48 6.57 10.93 -3.35
N GLU A 49 5.38 11.40 -3.70
CA GLU A 49 5.04 11.86 -5.05
C GLU A 49 5.90 13.05 -5.48
N ARG A 50 6.10 14.01 -4.57
CA ARG A 50 7.00 15.15 -4.80
C ARG A 50 8.44 14.68 -5.05
N ALA A 51 8.96 13.78 -4.22
CA ALA A 51 10.31 13.25 -4.37
C ALA A 51 10.45 12.47 -5.69
N PHE A 52 9.44 11.67 -6.05
CA PHE A 52 9.42 10.93 -7.31
C PHE A 52 9.35 11.87 -8.52
N GLY A 53 8.52 12.92 -8.47
CA GLY A 53 8.45 13.93 -9.53
C GLY A 53 9.79 14.66 -9.73
N LEU A 54 10.47 15.03 -8.64
CA LEU A 54 11.82 15.62 -8.70
C LEU A 54 12.85 14.64 -9.27
N LEU A 55 12.78 13.37 -8.88
CA LEU A 55 13.64 12.31 -9.41
C LEU A 55 13.49 12.19 -10.93
N ARG A 56 12.27 12.04 -11.43
CA ARG A 56 11.98 11.87 -12.86
C ARG A 56 12.24 13.14 -13.68
N GLY A 57 12.04 14.32 -13.05
CA GLY A 57 12.36 15.59 -13.69
C GLY A 57 13.87 15.84 -13.88
N ARG A 58 14.69 15.39 -12.90
CA ARG A 58 16.14 15.53 -12.98
C ARG A 58 16.81 14.42 -13.78
N TYR A 59 16.28 13.20 -13.73
CA TYR A 59 16.81 12.00 -14.39
C TYR A 59 15.72 11.35 -15.25
N PRO A 60 15.60 11.78 -16.52
CA PRO A 60 14.59 11.25 -17.45
C PRO A 60 14.67 9.74 -17.66
N THR A 61 15.85 9.15 -17.59
CA THR A 61 16.07 7.71 -17.74
C THR A 61 16.53 7.04 -16.45
N TRP A 62 16.19 5.76 -16.27
CA TRP A 62 16.67 4.98 -15.15
C TRP A 62 18.18 4.72 -15.18
N ASP A 63 18.77 4.72 -16.36
CA ASP A 63 20.23 4.63 -16.53
C ASP A 63 20.95 5.84 -15.92
N GLU A 64 20.42 7.05 -16.10
CA GLU A 64 20.93 8.27 -15.45
C GLU A 64 20.81 8.19 -13.92
N VAL A 65 19.71 7.64 -13.40
CA VAL A 65 19.54 7.42 -11.94
C VAL A 65 20.63 6.48 -11.41
N VAL A 66 20.94 5.40 -12.13
CA VAL A 66 21.97 4.43 -11.73
C VAL A 66 23.36 5.02 -11.75
N ARG A 67 23.67 5.88 -12.74
CA ARG A 67 24.98 6.52 -12.90
C ARG A 67 25.19 7.74 -12.01
N ALA A 68 24.11 8.35 -11.52
CA ALA A 68 24.22 9.52 -10.66
C ALA A 68 25.01 9.22 -9.37
N PRO A 69 25.83 10.15 -8.88
CA PRO A 69 26.40 10.03 -7.55
C PRO A 69 25.30 9.87 -6.52
N THR A 70 25.42 8.87 -5.64
CA THR A 70 24.35 8.54 -4.65
C THR A 70 23.98 9.75 -3.77
N GLY A 71 24.96 10.61 -3.45
CA GLY A 71 24.72 11.85 -2.69
C GLY A 71 23.82 12.84 -3.44
N GLU A 72 24.05 13.05 -4.73
CA GLU A 72 23.23 13.95 -5.55
C GLU A 72 21.81 13.38 -5.75
N LEU A 73 21.70 12.06 -5.92
CA LEU A 73 20.41 11.39 -5.95
C LEU A 73 19.65 11.56 -4.63
N ALA A 74 20.35 11.40 -3.50
CA ALA A 74 19.77 11.63 -2.18
C ALA A 74 19.27 13.06 -2.00
N ASP A 75 20.07 14.06 -2.45
CA ASP A 75 19.65 15.46 -2.40
C ASP A 75 18.38 15.72 -3.23
N THR A 76 18.30 15.12 -4.41
CA THR A 76 17.13 15.23 -5.29
C THR A 76 15.85 14.71 -4.63
N ILE A 77 15.92 13.59 -3.91
CA ILE A 77 14.75 12.97 -3.27
C ILE A 77 14.59 13.32 -1.79
N ARG A 78 15.27 14.34 -1.29
CA ARG A 78 15.32 14.72 0.13
C ARG A 78 13.94 14.94 0.74
N SER A 79 12.99 15.48 -0.02
CA SER A 79 11.60 15.68 0.42
C SER A 79 10.88 14.40 0.83
N GLY A 80 11.31 13.23 0.32
CA GLY A 80 10.75 11.92 0.66
C GLY A 80 11.22 11.34 2.00
N GLY A 81 12.16 11.99 2.72
CA GLY A 81 12.75 11.48 3.96
C GLY A 81 13.65 10.26 3.76
N LEU A 82 14.53 9.98 4.70
CA LEU A 82 15.52 8.87 4.64
C LEU A 82 16.30 8.83 3.31
N ALA A 83 16.61 10.00 2.76
CA ALA A 83 17.06 10.17 1.37
C ALA A 83 18.32 9.35 1.04
N ASN A 84 19.33 9.31 1.90
CA ASN A 84 20.56 8.54 1.67
C ASN A 84 20.28 7.03 1.55
N THR A 85 19.47 6.50 2.45
CA THR A 85 19.09 5.09 2.44
C THR A 85 18.25 4.75 1.22
N LYS A 86 17.29 5.62 0.86
CA LYS A 86 16.42 5.42 -0.31
C LYS A 86 17.19 5.53 -1.61
N ALA A 87 18.10 6.51 -1.76
CA ALA A 87 18.92 6.67 -2.95
C ALA A 87 19.77 5.41 -3.23
N ALA A 88 20.50 4.93 -2.23
CA ALA A 88 21.29 3.71 -2.36
C ALA A 88 20.44 2.50 -2.72
N ARG A 89 19.26 2.37 -2.09
CA ARG A 89 18.30 1.28 -2.34
C ARG A 89 17.73 1.33 -3.75
N ILE A 90 17.29 2.50 -4.22
CA ILE A 90 16.79 2.69 -5.59
C ILE A 90 17.83 2.27 -6.61
N GLN A 91 19.08 2.72 -6.45
CA GLN A 91 20.16 2.32 -7.35
C GLN A 91 20.44 0.83 -7.31
N ALA A 92 20.39 0.20 -6.13
CA ALA A 92 20.56 -1.25 -6.00
C ALA A 92 19.43 -2.03 -6.67
N ILE A 93 18.18 -1.63 -6.49
CA ILE A 93 17.01 -2.22 -7.15
C ILE A 93 17.16 -2.11 -8.69
N LEU A 94 17.47 -0.93 -9.20
CA LEU A 94 17.60 -0.70 -10.63
C LEU A 94 18.73 -1.54 -11.26
N ARG A 95 19.89 -1.64 -10.58
CA ARG A 95 21.01 -2.50 -11.05
C ARG A 95 20.59 -3.96 -11.10
N GLU A 96 19.89 -4.45 -10.07
CA GLU A 96 19.43 -5.84 -10.01
C GLU A 96 18.42 -6.14 -11.13
N ILE A 97 17.48 -5.23 -11.37
CA ILE A 97 16.53 -5.36 -12.49
C ILE A 97 17.27 -5.37 -13.84
N HIS A 98 18.23 -4.48 -14.03
CA HIS A 98 18.99 -4.44 -15.26
C HIS A 98 19.79 -5.72 -15.50
N VAL A 99 20.38 -6.29 -14.47
CA VAL A 99 21.10 -7.57 -14.54
C VAL A 99 20.19 -8.72 -14.96
N ARG A 100 18.95 -8.76 -14.43
CA ARG A 100 18.00 -9.85 -14.68
C ARG A 100 17.25 -9.71 -16.01
N GLU A 101 16.83 -8.49 -16.34
CA GLU A 101 15.96 -8.22 -17.50
C GLU A 101 16.71 -7.66 -18.72
N GLY A 102 17.99 -7.27 -18.58
CA GLY A 102 18.78 -6.61 -19.62
C GLY A 102 18.34 -5.16 -19.89
N ARG A 103 17.34 -4.66 -19.16
CA ARG A 103 16.74 -3.34 -19.33
C ARG A 103 16.07 -2.87 -18.02
N TYR A 104 15.76 -1.58 -17.91
CA TYR A 104 14.99 -1.03 -16.79
C TYR A 104 13.49 -1.11 -17.08
N ASP A 105 12.95 -2.33 -17.04
CA ASP A 105 11.54 -2.60 -17.33
C ASP A 105 11.09 -3.88 -16.62
N LEU A 106 9.88 -3.87 -16.06
CA LEU A 106 9.26 -5.01 -15.41
C LEU A 106 8.01 -5.53 -16.15
N SER A 107 7.75 -5.04 -17.34
CA SER A 107 6.56 -5.43 -18.12
C SER A 107 6.52 -6.93 -18.44
N SER A 108 7.69 -7.58 -18.58
CA SER A 108 7.82 -9.03 -18.76
C SER A 108 7.15 -9.85 -17.64
N LEU A 109 7.07 -9.31 -16.43
CA LEU A 109 6.44 -9.97 -15.29
C LEU A 109 4.91 -10.08 -15.45
N ARG A 110 4.26 -9.30 -16.32
CA ARG A 110 2.81 -9.36 -16.53
C ARG A 110 2.31 -10.74 -16.95
N ALA A 111 3.15 -11.50 -17.66
CA ALA A 111 2.83 -12.86 -18.12
C ALA A 111 3.07 -13.94 -17.07
N ARG A 112 3.69 -13.62 -15.94
CA ARG A 112 4.01 -14.55 -14.86
C ARG A 112 2.82 -14.72 -13.90
N SER A 113 2.82 -15.82 -13.17
CA SER A 113 1.89 -16.07 -12.07
C SER A 113 2.12 -15.09 -10.91
N ASP A 114 1.11 -14.92 -10.06
CA ASP A 114 1.19 -14.05 -8.88
C ASP A 114 2.32 -14.48 -7.92
N ALA A 115 2.53 -15.78 -7.77
CA ALA A 115 3.61 -16.32 -6.94
C ALA A 115 4.99 -15.94 -7.50
N GLU A 116 5.20 -16.07 -8.81
CA GLU A 116 6.46 -15.71 -9.46
C GLU A 116 6.73 -14.20 -9.42
N ILE A 117 5.68 -13.37 -9.58
CA ILE A 117 5.80 -11.91 -9.43
C ILE A 117 6.19 -11.57 -7.99
N ALA A 118 5.51 -12.16 -7.00
CA ALA A 118 5.78 -11.92 -5.60
C ALA A 118 7.19 -12.36 -5.20
N GLU A 119 7.66 -13.51 -5.67
CA GLU A 119 9.02 -14.00 -5.46
C GLU A 119 10.04 -13.06 -6.07
N TYR A 120 9.87 -12.67 -7.33
CA TYR A 120 10.77 -11.74 -8.01
C TYR A 120 10.87 -10.41 -7.26
N LEU A 121 9.73 -9.78 -6.93
CA LEU A 121 9.72 -8.49 -6.26
C LEU A 121 10.32 -8.57 -4.85
N SER A 122 9.99 -9.63 -4.08
CA SER A 122 10.49 -9.78 -2.71
C SER A 122 11.99 -10.05 -2.63
N SER A 123 12.60 -10.55 -3.70
CA SER A 123 14.05 -10.76 -3.80
C SER A 123 14.84 -9.47 -4.05
N LEU A 124 14.16 -8.35 -4.38
CA LEU A 124 14.81 -7.06 -4.60
C LEU A 124 15.20 -6.39 -3.26
N PRO A 125 16.29 -5.63 -3.21
CA PRO A 125 16.78 -5.02 -1.97
C PRO A 125 15.76 -4.11 -1.28
N GLY A 126 15.35 -4.44 -0.06
CA GLY A 126 14.43 -3.63 0.77
C GLY A 126 12.98 -3.60 0.28
N VAL A 127 12.60 -4.55 -0.56
CA VAL A 127 11.21 -4.77 -0.98
C VAL A 127 10.57 -5.81 -0.07
N GLY A 128 9.70 -5.34 0.82
CA GLY A 128 8.96 -6.19 1.77
C GLY A 128 7.54 -6.51 1.28
N PRO A 129 6.81 -7.36 2.05
CA PRO A 129 5.46 -7.83 1.67
C PRO A 129 4.48 -6.72 1.29
N LYS A 130 4.47 -5.61 2.04
CA LYS A 130 3.60 -4.46 1.73
C LYS A 130 3.93 -3.85 0.36
N THR A 131 5.22 -3.67 0.05
CA THR A 131 5.66 -3.12 -1.24
C THR A 131 5.31 -4.07 -2.39
N VAL A 132 5.53 -5.37 -2.22
CA VAL A 132 5.11 -6.40 -3.19
C VAL A 132 3.62 -6.28 -3.48
N ALA A 133 2.78 -6.28 -2.45
CA ALA A 133 1.33 -6.22 -2.61
C ALA A 133 0.86 -4.91 -3.29
N VAL A 134 1.50 -3.76 -2.99
CA VAL A 134 1.20 -2.49 -3.67
C VAL A 134 1.51 -2.58 -5.16
N VAL A 135 2.71 -3.02 -5.53
CA VAL A 135 3.11 -3.13 -6.95
C VAL A 135 2.22 -4.14 -7.68
N MET A 136 1.90 -5.26 -7.06
CA MET A 136 0.99 -6.25 -7.63
C MET A 136 -0.41 -5.67 -7.88
N ALA A 137 -0.98 -4.97 -6.91
CA ALA A 137 -2.31 -4.36 -7.05
C ALA A 137 -2.34 -3.25 -8.10
N PHE A 138 -1.44 -2.28 -7.99
CA PHE A 138 -1.54 -1.01 -8.72
C PHE A 138 -0.84 -1.02 -10.09
N ALA A 139 0.20 -1.83 -10.26
CA ALA A 139 0.92 -1.91 -11.52
C ALA A 139 0.58 -3.16 -12.35
N PHE A 140 0.36 -4.28 -11.69
CA PHE A 140 0.03 -5.53 -12.39
C PHE A 140 -1.47 -5.85 -12.39
N GLY A 141 -2.31 -5.10 -11.66
CA GLY A 141 -3.75 -5.32 -11.57
C GLY A 141 -4.12 -6.64 -10.89
N ARG A 142 -3.26 -7.11 -9.97
CA ARG A 142 -3.49 -8.36 -9.23
C ARG A 142 -4.35 -8.11 -8.00
N GLU A 143 -5.17 -9.10 -7.66
CA GLU A 143 -6.10 -9.04 -6.54
C GLU A 143 -5.37 -9.27 -5.21
N THR A 144 -4.72 -8.22 -4.71
CA THR A 144 -4.02 -8.22 -3.42
C THR A 144 -4.52 -7.11 -2.50
N ILE A 145 -4.28 -7.25 -1.20
CA ILE A 145 -4.67 -6.25 -0.19
C ILE A 145 -3.45 -5.77 0.61
N PRO A 146 -2.73 -4.75 0.14
CA PRO A 146 -1.59 -4.20 0.87
C PRO A 146 -1.99 -3.72 2.27
N VAL A 147 -1.17 -3.98 3.29
CA VAL A 147 -1.46 -3.55 4.65
C VAL A 147 -0.44 -2.53 5.14
N ASP A 148 -0.85 -1.28 5.12
CA ASP A 148 -0.12 -0.17 5.73
C ASP A 148 -0.60 0.10 7.17
N THR A 149 -0.12 1.15 7.80
CA THR A 149 -0.50 1.51 9.17
C THR A 149 -1.98 1.90 9.29
N HIS A 150 -2.60 2.44 8.23
CA HIS A 150 -4.02 2.78 8.21
C HIS A 150 -4.88 1.54 8.07
N VAL A 151 -4.59 0.70 7.08
CA VAL A 151 -5.30 -0.57 6.85
C VAL A 151 -5.20 -1.46 8.08
N HIS A 152 -4.00 -1.63 8.64
CA HIS A 152 -3.77 -2.44 9.84
C HIS A 152 -4.63 -1.97 11.02
N ARG A 153 -4.60 -0.66 11.33
CA ARG A 153 -5.38 -0.07 12.41
C ARG A 153 -6.88 -0.23 12.20
N VAL A 154 -7.36 0.08 11.00
CA VAL A 154 -8.80 -0.01 10.67
C VAL A 154 -9.27 -1.45 10.71
N ALA A 155 -8.55 -2.39 10.10
CA ALA A 155 -8.88 -3.81 10.10
C ALA A 155 -8.92 -4.39 11.52
N THR A 156 -7.95 -4.02 12.37
CA THR A 156 -7.95 -4.43 13.79
C THR A 156 -9.14 -3.87 14.56
N ARG A 157 -9.45 -2.57 14.40
CA ARG A 157 -10.62 -1.95 15.07
C ARG A 157 -11.95 -2.49 14.57
N LEU A 158 -12.04 -2.85 13.31
CA LEU A 158 -13.21 -3.52 12.74
C LEU A 158 -13.31 -4.99 13.18
N GLY A 159 -12.29 -5.56 13.84
CA GLY A 159 -12.25 -6.97 14.20
C GLY A 159 -12.15 -7.89 12.99
N LEU A 160 -11.62 -7.42 11.86
CA LEU A 160 -11.32 -8.26 10.70
C LEU A 160 -10.08 -9.13 10.96
N VAL A 161 -9.14 -8.58 11.71
CA VAL A 161 -7.94 -9.30 12.17
C VAL A 161 -7.74 -9.09 13.67
N PRO A 162 -7.12 -10.03 14.38
CA PRO A 162 -6.71 -9.85 15.77
C PRO A 162 -5.58 -8.80 15.85
N LYS A 163 -5.28 -8.33 17.06
CA LYS A 163 -4.08 -7.51 17.31
C LYS A 163 -2.84 -8.35 17.03
N THR A 164 -2.12 -8.02 15.95
CA THR A 164 -0.99 -8.79 15.42
C THR A 164 -0.03 -7.90 14.63
N SER A 165 1.06 -8.45 14.05
CA SER A 165 1.92 -7.69 13.13
C SER A 165 1.21 -7.38 11.81
N ALA A 166 1.71 -6.37 11.08
CA ALA A 166 1.16 -5.98 9.77
C ALA A 166 1.26 -7.12 8.75
N GLU A 167 2.36 -7.86 8.75
CA GLU A 167 2.58 -9.00 7.84
C GLU A 167 1.57 -10.13 8.09
N ARG A 168 1.30 -10.44 9.38
CA ARG A 168 0.29 -11.43 9.71
C ARG A 168 -1.11 -10.93 9.39
N ALA A 169 -1.39 -9.66 9.64
CA ALA A 169 -2.65 -9.05 9.26
C ALA A 169 -2.88 -9.11 7.75
N GLN A 170 -1.84 -8.88 6.94
CA GLN A 170 -1.92 -8.99 5.49
C GLN A 170 -2.32 -10.40 5.06
N ARG A 171 -1.64 -11.44 5.54
CA ARG A 171 -2.01 -12.84 5.23
C ARG A 171 -3.46 -13.15 5.60
N LEU A 172 -3.90 -12.74 6.79
CA LEU A 172 -5.27 -12.97 7.23
C LEU A 172 -6.30 -12.23 6.36
N LEU A 173 -5.99 -11.01 5.92
CA LEU A 173 -6.88 -10.25 5.04
C LEU A 173 -6.90 -10.82 3.62
N GLU A 174 -5.76 -11.31 3.11
CA GLU A 174 -5.71 -12.01 1.81
C GLU A 174 -6.63 -13.23 1.76
N GLU A 175 -6.74 -14.00 2.86
CA GLU A 175 -7.62 -15.16 2.96
C GLU A 175 -9.08 -14.79 3.20
N LEU A 176 -9.33 -13.72 3.97
CA LEU A 176 -10.66 -13.31 4.40
C LEU A 176 -11.43 -12.55 3.32
N VAL A 177 -10.74 -11.59 2.67
CA VAL A 177 -11.37 -10.66 1.73
C VAL A 177 -11.50 -11.33 0.37
N PRO A 178 -12.72 -11.37 -0.22
CA PRO A 178 -12.91 -11.85 -1.60
C PRO A 178 -12.04 -11.05 -2.57
N ASP A 179 -11.51 -11.73 -3.60
CA ASP A 179 -10.55 -11.15 -4.53
C ASP A 179 -11.06 -9.84 -5.13
N GLU A 180 -12.27 -9.81 -5.62
CA GLU A 180 -12.90 -8.63 -6.22
C GLU A 180 -13.05 -7.43 -5.26
N LEU A 181 -12.89 -7.66 -3.96
CA LEU A 181 -13.00 -6.63 -2.92
C LEU A 181 -11.67 -6.19 -2.32
N LYS A 182 -10.56 -6.85 -2.63
CA LYS A 182 -9.25 -6.58 -2.02
C LYS A 182 -8.81 -5.14 -2.25
N THR A 183 -8.76 -4.71 -3.50
CA THR A 183 -8.40 -3.34 -3.86
C THR A 183 -9.40 -2.29 -3.34
N PRO A 184 -10.73 -2.43 -3.52
CA PRO A 184 -11.70 -1.52 -2.91
C PRO A 184 -11.59 -1.42 -1.39
N MET A 185 -11.40 -2.53 -0.70
CA MET A 185 -11.23 -2.55 0.75
C MET A 185 -9.93 -1.86 1.18
N HIS A 186 -8.83 -2.08 0.48
CA HIS A 186 -7.57 -1.39 0.73
C HIS A 186 -7.75 0.13 0.64
N VAL A 187 -8.23 0.63 -0.50
CA VAL A 187 -8.44 2.07 -0.75
C VAL A 187 -9.41 2.66 0.28
N GLY A 188 -10.53 2.00 0.51
CA GLY A 188 -11.55 2.45 1.47
C GLY A 188 -11.04 2.50 2.91
N MET A 189 -10.26 1.50 3.35
CA MET A 189 -9.67 1.50 4.69
C MET A 189 -8.57 2.56 4.85
N ILE A 190 -7.80 2.86 3.83
CA ILE A 190 -6.83 3.97 3.86
C ILE A 190 -7.57 5.29 4.03
N ARG A 191 -8.58 5.58 3.20
CA ARG A 191 -9.36 6.81 3.28
C ARG A 191 -10.05 6.94 4.65
N LEU A 192 -10.70 5.89 5.11
CA LEU A 192 -11.32 5.87 6.44
C LEU A 192 -10.30 6.14 7.55
N GLY A 193 -9.12 5.53 7.46
CA GLY A 193 -8.05 5.70 8.44
C GLY A 193 -7.45 7.11 8.45
N ARG A 194 -7.39 7.78 7.30
CA ARG A 194 -6.89 9.15 7.18
C ARG A 194 -7.93 10.19 7.61
N GLU A 195 -9.17 9.99 7.26
CA GLU A 195 -10.21 10.99 7.43
C GLU A 195 -10.95 10.86 8.76
N ILE A 196 -11.32 9.64 9.15
CA ILE A 196 -12.25 9.36 10.25
C ILE A 196 -11.61 8.53 11.37
N CYS A 197 -11.11 7.33 11.04
CA CYS A 197 -10.60 6.37 12.02
C CYS A 197 -9.12 6.67 12.39
N LYS A 198 -8.84 7.89 12.89
CA LYS A 198 -7.49 8.37 13.23
C LYS A 198 -6.87 7.57 14.37
N ALA A 199 -5.52 7.57 14.45
CA ALA A 199 -4.79 6.79 15.46
C ALA A 199 -5.13 7.22 16.89
N GLY A 200 -5.01 8.51 17.20
CA GLY A 200 -5.24 9.04 18.55
C GLY A 200 -6.73 9.17 18.85
N ARG A 201 -7.46 10.03 18.16
CA ARG A 201 -8.88 10.33 18.41
C ARG A 201 -9.71 10.06 17.15
N PRO A 202 -10.31 8.87 17.02
CA PRO A 202 -11.21 8.57 15.91
C PRO A 202 -12.55 9.29 16.08
N ARG A 203 -13.13 9.76 14.96
CA ARG A 203 -14.48 10.35 14.91
C ARG A 203 -15.50 9.25 14.66
N CYS A 204 -15.78 8.46 15.70
CA CYS A 204 -16.68 7.30 15.59
C CYS A 204 -18.13 7.69 15.30
N GLU A 205 -18.57 8.86 15.73
CA GLU A 205 -19.88 9.46 15.47
C GLU A 205 -20.12 9.71 13.97
N ASP A 206 -19.08 10.04 13.20
CA ASP A 206 -19.15 10.30 11.75
C ASP A 206 -18.86 9.03 10.91
N CYS A 207 -18.61 7.89 11.56
CA CYS A 207 -18.06 6.72 10.87
C CYS A 207 -19.16 5.93 10.13
N PRO A 208 -19.08 5.76 8.80
CA PRO A 208 -20.06 4.98 8.03
C PRO A 208 -20.11 3.51 8.43
N LEU A 209 -19.09 3.03 9.15
CA LEU A 209 -18.98 1.65 9.59
C LEU A 209 -19.35 1.46 11.08
N PHE A 210 -19.82 2.51 11.76
CA PHE A 210 -20.04 2.49 13.22
C PHE A 210 -20.86 1.28 13.70
N GLU A 211 -21.98 1.01 13.06
CA GLU A 211 -22.87 -0.11 13.43
C GLU A 211 -22.24 -1.49 13.26
N LEU A 212 -21.27 -1.61 12.33
CA LEU A 212 -20.53 -2.85 12.06
C LEU A 212 -19.22 -2.92 12.85
N CYS A 213 -18.83 -1.84 13.56
CA CYS A 213 -17.55 -1.74 14.24
C CYS A 213 -17.66 -2.20 15.71
N PRO A 214 -16.90 -3.22 16.13
CA PRO A 214 -16.89 -3.62 17.54
C PRO A 214 -16.22 -2.59 18.47
N THR A 215 -15.31 -1.78 17.93
CA THR A 215 -14.53 -0.81 18.71
C THR A 215 -15.24 0.54 18.85
N GLY A 216 -16.09 0.94 17.88
CA GLY A 216 -16.77 2.23 17.88
C GLY A 216 -17.57 2.51 19.16
N PRO A 217 -18.49 1.63 19.58
CA PRO A 217 -19.24 1.79 20.83
C PRO A 217 -18.34 1.90 22.07
N VAL A 218 -17.26 1.13 22.12
CA VAL A 218 -16.29 1.19 23.24
C VAL A 218 -15.62 2.55 23.32
N VAL A 219 -15.21 3.11 22.17
CA VAL A 219 -14.57 4.43 22.09
C VAL A 219 -15.52 5.55 22.54
N LEU A 220 -16.79 5.45 22.20
CA LEU A 220 -17.81 6.45 22.59
C LEU A 220 -18.41 6.21 23.99
N GLY A 221 -18.04 5.12 24.68
CA GLY A 221 -18.61 4.79 25.99
C GLY A 221 -20.10 4.43 25.93
N VAL A 222 -20.62 4.01 24.76
CA VAL A 222 -22.02 3.63 24.59
C VAL A 222 -22.17 2.10 24.60
N ALA A 223 -23.16 1.59 25.34
CA ALA A 223 -23.46 0.17 25.31
C ALA A 223 -23.93 -0.26 23.91
N ARG A 224 -23.52 -1.44 23.45
CA ARG A 224 -24.10 -2.03 22.25
C ARG A 224 -25.58 -2.29 22.49
N ARG A 225 -26.45 -1.78 21.63
CA ARG A 225 -27.82 -2.29 21.58
C ARG A 225 -27.73 -3.76 21.16
N SER A 226 -28.13 -4.65 22.06
CA SER A 226 -28.27 -6.11 21.87
C SER A 226 -29.24 -6.43 20.75
#